data_967166b2fc556dc1f84d0c33e9d90fd4
#
_entry.id   967166b2fc556dc1f84d0c33e9d90fd4
#
_cell.length_a   1.000
_cell.length_b   1.000
_cell.length_c   1.000
_cell.angle_alpha   90.00
_cell.angle_beta   90.00
_cell.angle_gamma   90.00
#
_symmetry.space_group_name_H-M   'P 1'
#
loop_
_entity.id
_entity.type
_entity.pdbx_description
1 polymer ?
#
loop_
_entity_poly.entity_id
_entity_poly.type
_entity_poly.pdbx_seq_one_letter_code
_entity_poly.pdbx_strand_id
1 'polypeptide(L)'
;MRAYTVASRYVTEPEKQRFIVESDLRFPSFRLHTRVISIAGKGHWVDLATRTATAEENELRSLPLFVRLLPQGVLREAEQNRASLRLAHRGPGIPAFSYSRGSGEVYTVVVDATTGLVSSVEFLQENGVDGDSLFVHTYSGYRDVAGMKVPAAYTMRRGSWLIAEATIDSLRIGEPVPDQDFKVPADIRTLTAAEPEMRFATLATGLHLVRDVPGGYNVLVVEFADHVVVLETPEANNPNGTSKRVIAMIKERLPAKPIRYAIPTHHHGDHVGGIREYVAEGATIVITAANEGFVRRLVAQDFTLKPDTLTKRRLPLKLELISGKSRTFKDATQELQLFVMDPSPAHVNEMLIGYLPQHRWVYQTDMFNPWSCFKEPVNHDDLGHTSAHADSQALVSTITRLGIAVDLVLGGHGREVTYQWLRTQTERRAADGLPMWACMPDELIAAPAR
;
A
#
# COMPACT_ATOMS: atom_id res chain seq x y z
N MET A 1 13.69 3.93 -6.00
CA MET A 1 12.76 2.76 -6.04
C MET A 1 13.61 1.52 -6.21
N ARG A 2 13.44 0.50 -5.35
CA ARG A 2 14.15 -0.77 -5.52
C ARG A 2 13.37 -1.63 -6.50
N ALA A 3 14.05 -2.24 -7.47
CA ALA A 3 13.44 -3.19 -8.41
C ALA A 3 13.31 -4.56 -7.74
N TYR A 4 12.22 -5.24 -7.99
CA TYR A 4 12.00 -6.63 -7.60
C TYR A 4 11.49 -7.43 -8.78
N THR A 5 11.68 -8.74 -8.74
CA THR A 5 11.26 -9.65 -9.79
C THR A 5 9.96 -10.35 -9.40
N VAL A 6 9.03 -10.38 -10.32
CA VAL A 6 7.76 -11.10 -10.18
C VAL A 6 7.64 -12.11 -11.30
N ALA A 7 7.40 -13.37 -10.95
CA ALA A 7 6.93 -14.37 -11.89
C ALA A 7 5.42 -14.55 -11.70
N SER A 8 4.64 -14.36 -12.75
CA SER A 8 3.18 -14.48 -12.66
C SER A 8 2.62 -15.39 -13.73
N ARG A 9 1.64 -16.20 -13.35
CA ARG A 9 0.82 -17.03 -14.23
C ARG A 9 -0.61 -16.51 -14.22
N TYR A 10 -1.12 -16.20 -15.39
CA TYR A 10 -2.50 -15.77 -15.57
C TYR A 10 -3.29 -16.85 -16.30
N VAL A 11 -4.45 -17.19 -15.78
CA VAL A 11 -5.44 -18.06 -16.43
C VAL A 11 -6.73 -17.29 -16.50
N THR A 12 -7.32 -17.16 -17.69
CA THR A 12 -8.54 -16.39 -17.86
C THR A 12 -9.52 -17.11 -18.77
N GLU A 13 -10.78 -17.17 -18.36
CA GLU A 13 -11.92 -17.57 -19.19
C GLU A 13 -12.95 -16.42 -19.18
N PRO A 14 -12.76 -15.40 -20.04
CA PRO A 14 -13.57 -14.18 -20.03
C PRO A 14 -15.06 -14.44 -20.25
N GLU A 15 -15.41 -15.44 -21.03
CA GLU A 15 -16.82 -15.81 -21.28
C GLU A 15 -17.52 -16.35 -20.02
N LYS A 16 -16.76 -17.00 -19.15
CA LYS A 16 -17.23 -17.50 -17.85
C LYS A 16 -17.00 -16.51 -16.72
N GLN A 17 -16.48 -15.32 -17.02
CA GLN A 17 -16.13 -14.28 -16.06
C GLN A 17 -15.25 -14.80 -14.91
N ARG A 18 -14.26 -15.66 -15.20
CA ARG A 18 -13.39 -16.21 -14.19
C ARG A 18 -11.91 -16.11 -14.56
N PHE A 19 -11.08 -15.97 -13.54
CA PHE A 19 -9.64 -15.91 -13.70
C PHE A 19 -8.89 -16.43 -12.48
N ILE A 20 -7.64 -16.79 -12.71
CA ILE A 20 -6.64 -17.08 -11.68
C ILE A 20 -5.42 -16.22 -12.00
N VAL A 21 -4.87 -15.58 -10.97
CA VAL A 21 -3.53 -14.98 -11.01
C VAL A 21 -2.70 -15.64 -9.94
N GLU A 22 -1.63 -16.30 -10.31
CA GLU A 22 -0.64 -16.80 -9.37
C GLU A 22 0.64 -15.98 -9.54
N SER A 23 1.15 -15.43 -8.46
CA SER A 23 2.32 -14.54 -8.46
C SER A 23 3.33 -14.98 -7.43
N ASP A 24 4.58 -15.14 -7.85
CA ASP A 24 5.74 -15.34 -6.99
C ASP A 24 6.56 -14.04 -7.00
N LEU A 25 6.36 -13.22 -5.98
CA LEU A 25 7.04 -11.94 -5.80
C LEU A 25 8.26 -12.15 -4.90
N ARG A 26 9.43 -11.83 -5.44
CA ARG A 26 10.70 -11.95 -4.72
C ARG A 26 11.27 -10.56 -4.44
N PHE A 27 11.11 -10.14 -3.23
CA PHE A 27 11.74 -8.93 -2.71
C PHE A 27 13.14 -9.27 -2.18
N PRO A 28 14.03 -8.29 -2.01
CA PRO A 28 15.34 -8.55 -1.40
C PRO A 28 15.26 -9.19 0.00
N SER A 29 14.11 -9.13 0.61
CA SER A 29 13.89 -9.36 2.03
C SER A 29 12.77 -10.34 2.37
N PHE A 30 11.89 -10.62 1.44
CA PHE A 30 10.79 -11.55 1.63
C PHE A 30 10.25 -12.05 0.28
N ARG A 31 9.51 -13.14 0.32
CA ARG A 31 8.83 -13.72 -0.83
C ARG A 31 7.35 -13.80 -0.54
N LEU A 32 6.54 -13.32 -1.49
CA LEU A 32 5.10 -13.54 -1.47
C LEU A 32 4.74 -14.50 -2.60
N HIS A 33 4.13 -15.64 -2.25
CA HIS A 33 3.60 -16.58 -3.22
C HIS A 33 2.08 -16.63 -3.05
N THR A 34 1.39 -15.96 -3.93
CA THR A 34 -0.05 -15.73 -3.82
C THR A 34 -0.79 -16.27 -5.04
N ARG A 35 -2.04 -16.67 -4.81
CA ARG A 35 -2.99 -17.03 -5.88
C ARG A 35 -4.30 -16.31 -5.65
N VAL A 36 -4.69 -15.50 -6.61
CA VAL A 36 -6.01 -14.88 -6.66
C VAL A 36 -6.93 -15.74 -7.52
N ILE A 37 -8.07 -16.12 -7.01
CA ILE A 37 -9.08 -16.89 -7.72
C ILE A 37 -10.35 -16.05 -7.77
N SER A 38 -10.93 -15.83 -8.94
CA SER A 38 -12.17 -15.07 -9.10
C SER A 38 -13.15 -15.76 -10.02
N ILE A 39 -14.43 -15.75 -9.65
CA ILE A 39 -15.57 -16.18 -10.45
C ILE A 39 -16.67 -15.13 -10.31
N ALA A 40 -17.08 -14.53 -11.41
CA ALA A 40 -18.14 -13.51 -11.47
C ALA A 40 -17.95 -12.36 -10.44
N GLY A 41 -16.70 -11.97 -10.19
CA GLY A 41 -16.35 -10.88 -9.29
C GLY A 41 -16.29 -11.23 -7.82
N LYS A 42 -16.46 -12.50 -7.46
CA LYS A 42 -16.27 -13.03 -6.12
C LYS A 42 -15.12 -14.01 -6.11
N GLY A 43 -14.37 -14.04 -5.05
CA GLY A 43 -13.27 -14.99 -4.99
C GLY A 43 -12.44 -14.93 -3.72
N HIS A 44 -11.20 -15.37 -3.84
CA HIS A 44 -10.30 -15.51 -2.72
C HIS A 44 -8.90 -15.02 -3.10
N TRP A 45 -8.30 -14.32 -2.17
CA TRP A 45 -6.85 -14.16 -2.11
C TRP A 45 -6.28 -15.32 -1.30
N VAL A 46 -5.41 -16.10 -1.92
CA VAL A 46 -4.78 -17.27 -1.32
C VAL A 46 -3.30 -16.98 -1.14
N ASP A 47 -2.83 -17.02 0.08
CA ASP A 47 -1.41 -17.02 0.41
C ASP A 47 -0.95 -18.50 0.45
N LEU A 48 -0.11 -18.85 -0.51
CA LEU A 48 0.37 -20.23 -0.67
C LEU A 48 1.48 -20.58 0.32
N ALA A 49 2.17 -19.58 0.88
CA ALA A 49 3.20 -19.79 1.89
C ALA A 49 2.58 -20.03 3.27
N THR A 50 1.61 -19.23 3.68
CA THR A 50 0.92 -19.40 4.95
C THR A 50 -0.22 -20.41 4.88
N ARG A 51 -0.57 -20.89 3.67
CA ARG A 51 -1.68 -21.81 3.41
C ARG A 51 -3.02 -21.30 3.94
N THR A 52 -3.26 -20.01 3.72
CA THR A 52 -4.49 -19.33 4.12
C THR A 52 -5.19 -18.70 2.92
N ALA A 53 -6.50 -18.55 2.99
CA ALA A 53 -7.29 -17.84 2.00
C ALA A 53 -8.24 -16.87 2.69
N THR A 54 -8.36 -15.66 2.15
CA THR A 54 -9.34 -14.65 2.55
C THR A 54 -10.35 -14.44 1.43
N ALA A 55 -11.62 -14.28 1.78
CA ALA A 55 -12.64 -13.93 0.80
C ALA A 55 -12.45 -12.47 0.37
N GLU A 56 -12.49 -12.24 -0.94
CA GLU A 56 -12.37 -10.92 -1.53
C GLU A 56 -13.57 -10.66 -2.45
N GLU A 57 -14.28 -9.57 -2.22
CA GLU A 57 -15.45 -9.23 -3.05
C GLU A 57 -15.23 -8.01 -3.95
N ASN A 58 -14.33 -7.09 -3.59
CA ASN A 58 -14.23 -5.79 -4.23
C ASN A 58 -13.15 -5.68 -5.31
N GLU A 59 -11.98 -6.26 -5.11
CA GLU A 59 -10.86 -6.16 -6.06
C GLU A 59 -10.97 -7.15 -7.22
N LEU A 60 -11.79 -8.17 -7.10
CA LEU A 60 -11.90 -9.29 -8.04
C LEU A 60 -12.98 -9.13 -9.11
N ARG A 61 -13.66 -7.97 -9.17
CA ARG A 61 -14.78 -7.73 -10.09
C ARG A 61 -14.40 -7.59 -11.56
N SER A 62 -13.13 -7.38 -11.84
CA SER A 62 -12.65 -7.20 -13.21
C SER A 62 -11.47 -8.11 -13.50
N LEU A 63 -11.29 -8.50 -14.75
CA LEU A 63 -10.05 -9.13 -15.21
C LEU A 63 -8.86 -8.31 -14.72
N PRO A 64 -7.75 -8.96 -14.31
CA PRO A 64 -6.53 -8.27 -13.92
C PRO A 64 -6.14 -7.23 -14.97
N LEU A 65 -5.73 -6.06 -14.53
CA LEU A 65 -5.38 -4.94 -15.40
C LEU A 65 -4.43 -5.37 -16.53
N PHE A 66 -3.45 -6.23 -16.20
CA PHE A 66 -2.53 -6.80 -17.17
C PHE A 66 -3.24 -7.49 -18.34
N VAL A 67 -4.20 -8.38 -18.05
CA VAL A 67 -4.93 -9.13 -19.11
C VAL A 67 -5.82 -8.20 -19.93
N ARG A 68 -6.46 -7.25 -19.27
CA ARG A 68 -7.30 -6.23 -19.94
C ARG A 68 -6.49 -5.35 -20.86
N LEU A 69 -5.27 -4.99 -20.45
CA LEU A 69 -4.38 -4.15 -21.26
C LEU A 69 -3.58 -4.91 -22.31
N LEU A 70 -3.67 -6.25 -22.40
CA LEU A 70 -3.18 -6.92 -23.61
C LEU A 70 -3.91 -6.39 -24.84
N PRO A 71 -3.24 -6.30 -26.00
CA PRO A 71 -3.86 -5.79 -27.23
C PRO A 71 -5.23 -6.39 -27.55
N GLN A 72 -5.39 -7.69 -27.35
CA GLN A 72 -6.65 -8.41 -27.54
C GLN A 72 -7.74 -7.95 -26.56
N GLY A 73 -7.39 -7.73 -25.30
CA GLY A 73 -8.29 -7.22 -24.26
C GLY A 73 -8.77 -5.81 -24.59
N VAL A 74 -7.83 -4.94 -24.97
CA VAL A 74 -8.10 -3.55 -25.33
C VAL A 74 -9.00 -3.46 -26.56
N LEU A 75 -8.72 -4.23 -27.62
CA LEU A 75 -9.53 -4.23 -28.83
C LEU A 75 -10.93 -4.78 -28.57
N ARG A 76 -11.07 -5.81 -27.74
CA ARG A 76 -12.37 -6.33 -27.31
C ARG A 76 -13.16 -5.28 -26.51
N GLU A 77 -12.53 -4.59 -25.56
CA GLU A 77 -13.17 -3.49 -24.81
C GLU A 77 -13.59 -2.35 -25.75
N ALA A 78 -12.75 -1.97 -26.70
CA ALA A 78 -13.07 -0.95 -27.69
C ALA A 78 -14.31 -1.34 -28.54
N GLU A 79 -14.40 -2.60 -28.98
CA GLU A 79 -15.58 -3.10 -29.71
C GLU A 79 -16.83 -3.09 -28.82
N GLN A 80 -16.74 -3.49 -27.57
CA GLN A 80 -17.86 -3.44 -26.64
C GLN A 80 -18.34 -2.01 -26.38
N ASN A 81 -17.44 -1.02 -26.46
CA ASN A 81 -17.71 0.40 -26.26
C ASN A 81 -17.70 1.21 -27.58
N ARG A 82 -17.97 0.58 -28.71
CA ARG A 82 -17.86 1.17 -30.05
C ARG A 82 -18.63 2.47 -30.27
N ALA A 83 -19.70 2.70 -29.52
CA ALA A 83 -20.46 3.95 -29.60
C ALA A 83 -19.63 5.16 -29.12
N SER A 84 -18.63 4.95 -28.27
CA SER A 84 -17.71 5.96 -27.76
C SER A 84 -16.42 6.10 -28.57
N LEU A 85 -16.19 5.28 -29.61
CA LEU A 85 -14.97 5.33 -30.42
C LEU A 85 -14.81 6.70 -31.08
N ARG A 86 -13.61 7.24 -30.97
CA ARG A 86 -13.21 8.50 -31.63
C ARG A 86 -11.79 8.35 -32.18
N LEU A 87 -11.51 8.99 -33.30
CA LEU A 87 -10.14 9.15 -33.77
C LEU A 87 -9.38 10.03 -32.75
N ALA A 88 -8.20 9.59 -32.34
CA ALA A 88 -7.32 10.34 -31.45
C ALA A 88 -6.16 10.93 -32.26
N HIS A 89 -5.79 12.16 -31.96
CA HIS A 89 -4.68 12.82 -32.64
C HIS A 89 -3.40 12.70 -31.79
N ARG A 90 -2.37 12.08 -32.34
CA ARG A 90 -1.05 11.89 -31.70
C ARG A 90 0.11 12.48 -32.54
N GLY A 91 -0.24 13.21 -33.60
CA GLY A 91 0.73 13.78 -34.53
C GLY A 91 0.63 13.15 -35.93
N PRO A 92 1.32 13.74 -36.92
CA PRO A 92 1.31 13.26 -38.29
C PRO A 92 1.77 11.80 -38.41
N GLY A 93 1.00 10.96 -39.07
CA GLY A 93 1.40 9.58 -39.34
C GLY A 93 1.30 8.61 -38.17
N ILE A 94 0.73 9.03 -37.03
CA ILE A 94 0.53 8.17 -35.85
C ILE A 94 -0.95 7.80 -35.74
N PRO A 95 -1.39 6.63 -36.23
CA PRO A 95 -2.76 6.20 -36.08
C PRO A 95 -3.12 5.95 -34.62
N ALA A 96 -4.20 6.55 -34.17
CA ALA A 96 -4.70 6.33 -32.81
C ALA A 96 -6.22 6.49 -32.76
N PHE A 97 -6.83 5.81 -31.82
CA PHE A 97 -8.24 5.97 -31.48
C PHE A 97 -8.43 5.94 -29.97
N SER A 98 -9.54 6.47 -29.49
CA SER A 98 -9.91 6.39 -28.08
C SER A 98 -11.31 5.81 -27.94
N TYR A 99 -11.56 5.22 -26.76
CA TYR A 99 -12.88 4.79 -26.32
C TYR A 99 -13.06 5.08 -24.84
N SER A 100 -14.32 5.21 -24.40
CA SER A 100 -14.66 5.42 -23.00
C SER A 100 -15.32 4.17 -22.45
N ARG A 101 -14.93 3.77 -21.23
CA ARG A 101 -15.63 2.73 -20.46
C ARG A 101 -16.87 3.30 -19.79
N GLY A 102 -17.77 2.43 -19.33
CA GLY A 102 -18.98 2.83 -18.60
C GLY A 102 -18.71 3.63 -17.31
N SER A 103 -17.51 3.52 -16.75
CA SER A 103 -17.02 4.33 -15.62
C SER A 103 -16.56 5.75 -16.01
N GLY A 104 -16.54 6.08 -17.32
CA GLY A 104 -16.09 7.38 -17.83
C GLY A 104 -14.58 7.44 -18.12
N GLU A 105 -13.82 6.43 -17.79
CA GLU A 105 -12.38 6.36 -18.10
C GLU A 105 -12.16 6.30 -19.61
N VAL A 106 -11.22 7.12 -20.10
CA VAL A 106 -10.86 7.17 -21.52
C VAL A 106 -9.55 6.47 -21.76
N TYR A 107 -9.56 5.48 -22.65
CA TYR A 107 -8.38 4.77 -23.13
C TYR A 107 -8.04 5.23 -24.55
N THR A 108 -6.78 5.59 -24.76
CA THR A 108 -6.25 5.91 -26.10
C THR A 108 -5.35 4.77 -26.55
N VAL A 109 -5.66 4.21 -27.70
CA VAL A 109 -4.93 3.12 -28.35
C VAL A 109 -4.11 3.69 -29.49
N VAL A 110 -2.81 3.51 -29.44
CA VAL A 110 -1.89 3.90 -30.51
C VAL A 110 -1.53 2.67 -31.33
N VAL A 111 -1.55 2.81 -32.63
CA VAL A 111 -1.28 1.73 -33.58
C VAL A 111 0.01 2.05 -34.33
N ASP A 112 0.87 1.06 -34.51
CA ASP A 112 2.03 1.17 -35.38
C ASP A 112 1.57 1.24 -36.86
N ALA A 113 1.91 2.32 -37.53
CA ALA A 113 1.44 2.58 -38.91
C ALA A 113 1.95 1.57 -39.94
N THR A 114 3.06 0.90 -39.67
CA THR A 114 3.70 -0.05 -40.59
C THR A 114 3.11 -1.44 -40.43
N THR A 115 2.89 -1.87 -39.18
CA THR A 115 2.44 -3.25 -38.92
C THR A 115 0.94 -3.36 -38.66
N GLY A 116 0.25 -2.25 -38.39
CA GLY A 116 -1.16 -2.24 -37.99
C GLY A 116 -1.41 -2.81 -36.56
N LEU A 117 -0.35 -3.07 -35.78
CA LEU A 117 -0.45 -3.63 -34.45
C LEU A 117 -0.55 -2.53 -33.38
N VAL A 118 -1.19 -2.82 -32.26
CA VAL A 118 -1.23 -1.89 -31.13
C VAL A 118 0.18 -1.69 -30.60
N SER A 119 0.66 -0.45 -30.56
CA SER A 119 1.98 -0.10 -30.03
C SER A 119 1.93 0.33 -28.57
N SER A 120 0.87 1.04 -28.18
CA SER A 120 0.64 1.41 -26.79
C SER A 120 -0.84 1.65 -26.47
N VAL A 121 -1.12 1.62 -25.16
CA VAL A 121 -2.40 2.05 -24.60
C VAL A 121 -2.12 3.09 -23.52
N GLU A 122 -2.83 4.19 -23.56
CA GLU A 122 -2.68 5.32 -22.66
C GLU A 122 -4.01 5.63 -21.97
N PHE A 123 -3.96 5.89 -20.67
CA PHE A 123 -5.14 6.30 -19.90
C PHE A 123 -4.72 7.11 -18.68
N LEU A 124 -5.62 8.00 -18.23
CA LEU A 124 -5.45 8.71 -16.97
C LEU A 124 -6.08 7.88 -15.85
N GLN A 125 -5.35 7.76 -14.76
CA GLN A 125 -5.83 7.14 -13.53
C GLN A 125 -5.38 7.96 -12.33
N GLU A 126 -6.28 8.15 -11.39
CA GLU A 126 -5.94 8.79 -10.12
C GLU A 126 -5.05 7.87 -9.29
N ASN A 127 -4.04 8.46 -8.65
CA ASN A 127 -3.15 7.84 -7.68
C ASN A 127 -2.99 8.76 -6.48
N GLY A 128 -3.14 8.23 -5.26
CA GLY A 128 -3.13 9.00 -4.03
C GLY A 128 -1.85 9.83 -3.78
N VAL A 129 -0.73 9.46 -4.44
CA VAL A 129 0.57 10.14 -4.31
C VAL A 129 0.86 11.05 -5.50
N ASP A 130 0.54 10.60 -6.71
CA ASP A 130 0.91 11.29 -7.96
C ASP A 130 -0.27 12.00 -8.64
N GLY A 131 -1.44 12.04 -8.00
CA GLY A 131 -2.63 12.67 -8.56
C GLY A 131 -3.13 12.00 -9.82
N ASP A 132 -3.65 12.79 -10.76
CA ASP A 132 -4.12 12.33 -12.07
C ASP A 132 -2.91 11.98 -12.95
N SER A 133 -2.53 10.72 -12.96
CA SER A 133 -1.35 10.24 -13.63
C SER A 133 -1.64 9.59 -14.98
N LEU A 134 -0.85 9.92 -15.99
CA LEU A 134 -0.92 9.23 -17.28
C LEU A 134 -0.19 7.89 -17.17
N PHE A 135 -0.95 6.81 -17.38
CA PHE A 135 -0.41 5.47 -17.56
C PHE A 135 -0.20 5.20 -19.03
N VAL A 136 0.96 4.68 -19.37
CA VAL A 136 1.32 4.26 -20.74
C VAL A 136 1.78 2.82 -20.70
N HIS A 137 1.06 1.96 -21.40
CA HIS A 137 1.40 0.55 -21.60
C HIS A 137 1.93 0.36 -23.02
N THR A 138 3.19 -0.04 -23.17
CA THR A 138 3.83 -0.18 -24.48
C THR A 138 4.15 -1.64 -24.76
N TYR A 139 3.94 -2.11 -25.99
CA TYR A 139 4.13 -3.49 -26.41
C TYR A 139 5.22 -3.64 -27.44
N SER A 140 5.93 -4.77 -27.40
CA SER A 140 6.99 -5.07 -28.35
C SER A 140 7.14 -6.57 -28.63
N GLY A 141 7.90 -6.89 -29.67
CA GLY A 141 8.28 -8.27 -30.00
C GLY A 141 7.08 -9.15 -30.37
N TYR A 142 6.14 -8.65 -31.16
CA TYR A 142 4.96 -9.43 -31.54
C TYR A 142 5.29 -10.74 -32.23
N ARG A 143 4.61 -11.81 -31.82
CA ARG A 143 4.72 -13.17 -32.37
C ARG A 143 3.34 -13.78 -32.63
N ASP A 144 3.30 -14.78 -33.50
CA ASP A 144 2.07 -15.54 -33.76
C ASP A 144 1.88 -16.62 -32.70
N VAL A 145 0.71 -16.65 -32.07
CA VAL A 145 0.30 -17.73 -31.17
C VAL A 145 -1.13 -18.14 -31.54
N ALA A 146 -1.30 -19.33 -32.01
CA ALA A 146 -2.61 -19.87 -32.48
C ALA A 146 -3.37 -18.91 -33.41
N GLY A 147 -2.66 -18.26 -34.34
CA GLY A 147 -3.25 -17.32 -35.33
C GLY A 147 -3.49 -15.90 -34.78
N MET A 148 -3.10 -15.61 -33.56
CA MET A 148 -3.18 -14.26 -32.99
C MET A 148 -1.80 -13.62 -32.84
N LYS A 149 -1.71 -12.31 -33.14
CA LYS A 149 -0.51 -11.52 -32.88
C LYS A 149 -0.46 -11.13 -31.40
N VAL A 150 0.52 -11.61 -30.66
CA VAL A 150 0.69 -11.39 -29.22
C VAL A 150 2.05 -10.75 -28.95
N PRO A 151 2.15 -9.70 -28.14
CA PRO A 151 3.44 -9.13 -27.77
C PRO A 151 4.28 -10.12 -26.94
N ALA A 152 5.58 -10.13 -27.15
CA ALA A 152 6.50 -10.90 -26.32
C ALA A 152 6.95 -10.12 -25.05
N ALA A 153 6.82 -8.80 -25.09
CA ALA A 153 7.19 -7.95 -23.95
C ALA A 153 6.29 -6.72 -23.87
N TYR A 154 6.22 -6.18 -22.66
CA TYR A 154 5.55 -4.90 -22.42
C TYR A 154 6.27 -4.09 -21.35
N THR A 155 6.08 -2.77 -21.37
CA THR A 155 6.45 -1.86 -20.30
C THR A 155 5.22 -1.11 -19.83
N MET A 156 5.17 -0.75 -18.55
CA MET A 156 4.17 0.14 -17.98
C MET A 156 4.86 1.32 -17.30
N ARG A 157 4.46 2.51 -17.70
CA ARG A 157 4.93 3.77 -17.09
C ARG A 157 3.75 4.50 -16.45
N ARG A 158 4.03 5.22 -15.37
CA ARG A 158 3.15 6.19 -14.74
C ARG A 158 3.87 7.54 -14.75
N GLY A 159 3.40 8.46 -15.60
CA GLY A 159 4.18 9.65 -15.91
C GLY A 159 5.60 9.31 -16.38
N SER A 160 6.61 9.85 -15.73
CA SER A 160 8.02 9.54 -16.02
C SER A 160 8.52 8.21 -15.41
N TRP A 161 7.78 7.61 -14.48
CA TRP A 161 8.23 6.44 -13.73
C TRP A 161 7.98 5.14 -14.51
N LEU A 162 9.02 4.30 -14.63
CA LEU A 162 8.86 2.92 -15.08
C LEU A 162 8.31 2.08 -13.90
N ILE A 163 7.06 1.60 -14.04
CA ILE A 163 6.39 0.82 -13.00
C ILE A 163 6.67 -0.67 -13.17
N ALA A 164 6.61 -1.15 -14.41
CA ALA A 164 6.88 -2.55 -14.71
C ALA A 164 7.50 -2.70 -16.10
N GLU A 165 8.36 -3.68 -16.22
CA GLU A 165 8.86 -4.23 -17.46
C GLU A 165 8.71 -5.75 -17.36
N ALA A 166 8.10 -6.38 -18.38
CA ALA A 166 7.83 -7.79 -18.33
C ALA A 166 8.00 -8.46 -19.70
N THR A 167 8.35 -9.74 -19.65
CA THR A 167 8.33 -10.64 -20.81
C THR A 167 7.21 -11.66 -20.65
N ILE A 168 6.63 -12.07 -21.78
CA ILE A 168 5.64 -13.14 -21.84
C ILE A 168 6.36 -14.38 -22.32
N ASP A 169 6.81 -15.23 -21.42
CA ASP A 169 7.61 -16.40 -21.72
C ASP A 169 6.79 -17.45 -22.48
N SER A 170 5.55 -17.67 -22.06
CA SER A 170 4.63 -18.59 -22.73
C SER A 170 3.20 -18.07 -22.72
N LEU A 171 2.46 -18.37 -23.78
CA LEU A 171 1.03 -18.13 -23.86
C LEU A 171 0.37 -19.32 -24.58
N ARG A 172 -0.74 -19.77 -24.01
CA ARG A 172 -1.58 -20.83 -24.60
C ARG A 172 -3.00 -20.31 -24.74
N ILE A 173 -3.62 -20.62 -25.86
CA ILE A 173 -4.94 -20.13 -26.21
C ILE A 173 -5.83 -21.30 -26.54
N GLY A 174 -7.07 -21.27 -26.04
CA GLY A 174 -8.07 -22.31 -26.31
C GLY A 174 -7.87 -23.62 -25.55
N GLU A 175 -6.93 -23.69 -24.61
CA GLU A 175 -6.77 -24.85 -23.74
C GLU A 175 -7.84 -24.86 -22.66
N PRO A 176 -8.54 -25.99 -22.43
CA PRO A 176 -9.52 -26.08 -21.36
C PRO A 176 -8.84 -26.02 -19.98
N VAL A 177 -9.43 -25.26 -19.07
CA VAL A 177 -8.98 -25.18 -17.68
C VAL A 177 -9.94 -25.96 -16.79
N PRO A 178 -9.46 -26.92 -15.99
CA PRO A 178 -10.31 -27.68 -15.11
C PRO A 178 -11.05 -26.81 -14.09
N ASP A 179 -12.30 -27.07 -13.82
CA ASP A 179 -13.10 -26.28 -12.85
C ASP A 179 -12.56 -26.34 -11.44
N GLN A 180 -11.83 -27.41 -11.10
CA GLN A 180 -11.17 -27.54 -9.80
C GLN A 180 -10.07 -26.52 -9.58
N ASP A 181 -9.42 -26.01 -10.65
CA ASP A 181 -8.36 -25.00 -10.54
C ASP A 181 -8.90 -23.67 -10.05
N PHE A 182 -10.21 -23.41 -10.25
CA PHE A 182 -10.91 -22.22 -9.76
C PHE A 182 -11.49 -22.38 -8.35
N LYS A 183 -11.03 -23.36 -7.60
CA LYS A 183 -11.41 -23.57 -6.19
C LYS A 183 -10.21 -23.33 -5.29
N VAL A 184 -10.48 -22.86 -4.08
CA VAL A 184 -9.47 -22.86 -3.02
C VAL A 184 -9.09 -24.32 -2.75
N PRO A 185 -7.78 -24.68 -2.77
CA PRO A 185 -7.34 -26.03 -2.47
C PRO A 185 -7.86 -26.50 -1.08
N ALA A 186 -8.21 -27.76 -0.96
CA ALA A 186 -8.83 -28.31 0.26
C ALA A 186 -7.94 -28.26 1.49
N ASP A 187 -6.63 -28.17 1.27
CA ASP A 187 -5.60 -28.09 2.30
C ASP A 187 -5.28 -26.65 2.74
N ILE A 188 -5.96 -25.66 2.15
CA ILE A 188 -5.84 -24.25 2.50
C ILE A 188 -6.99 -23.83 3.41
N ARG A 189 -6.65 -23.22 4.54
CA ARG A 189 -7.62 -22.75 5.51
C ARG A 189 -8.23 -21.41 5.06
N THR A 190 -9.53 -21.39 4.86
CA THR A 190 -10.25 -20.14 4.61
C THR A 190 -10.44 -19.37 5.91
N LEU A 191 -10.01 -18.11 5.90
CA LEU A 191 -10.17 -17.19 7.01
C LEU A 191 -11.46 -16.39 6.78
N THR A 192 -12.31 -16.33 7.79
CA THR A 192 -13.44 -15.40 7.83
C THR A 192 -12.93 -14.11 8.46
N ALA A 193 -12.31 -13.26 7.67
CA ALA A 193 -11.96 -11.92 8.10
C ALA A 193 -13.09 -10.96 7.73
N ALA A 194 -13.94 -10.63 8.71
CA ALA A 194 -14.56 -9.32 8.68
C ALA A 194 -13.43 -8.32 8.93
N GLU A 195 -13.20 -7.34 8.06
CA GLU A 195 -12.32 -6.23 8.41
C GLU A 195 -12.85 -5.62 9.71
N PRO A 196 -12.01 -5.47 10.74
CA PRO A 196 -12.45 -4.89 11.99
C PRO A 196 -12.93 -3.46 11.73
N GLU A 197 -13.99 -3.06 12.42
CA GLU A 197 -14.50 -1.70 12.31
C GLU A 197 -13.51 -0.70 12.93
N MET A 198 -13.23 0.36 12.20
CA MET A 198 -12.35 1.44 12.67
C MET A 198 -12.89 2.04 13.98
N ARG A 199 -12.06 2.15 15.00
CA ARG A 199 -12.45 2.61 16.34
C ARG A 199 -11.43 3.56 16.96
N PHE A 200 -11.94 4.48 17.79
CA PHE A 200 -11.11 5.39 18.59
C PHE A 200 -10.88 4.75 19.98
N ALA A 201 -9.62 4.41 20.26
CA ALA A 201 -9.22 3.78 21.51
C ALA A 201 -8.36 4.75 22.34
N THR A 202 -8.78 5.02 23.59
CA THR A 202 -7.98 5.79 24.55
C THR A 202 -7.05 4.83 25.27
N LEU A 203 -5.74 5.06 25.15
CA LEU A 203 -4.70 4.26 25.78
C LEU A 203 -4.30 4.80 27.17
N ALA A 204 -4.25 6.12 27.28
CA ALA A 204 -4.00 6.87 28.51
C ALA A 204 -4.59 8.28 28.36
N THR A 205 -4.56 9.08 29.42
CA THR A 205 -5.05 10.46 29.38
C THR A 205 -4.32 11.25 28.29
N GLY A 206 -5.09 11.74 27.30
CA GLY A 206 -4.57 12.49 26.15
C GLY A 206 -3.78 11.64 25.12
N LEU A 207 -3.76 10.33 25.24
CA LEU A 207 -3.16 9.42 24.26
C LEU A 207 -4.18 8.46 23.69
N HIS A 208 -4.36 8.49 22.37
CA HIS A 208 -5.35 7.69 21.69
C HIS A 208 -4.76 7.03 20.44
N LEU A 209 -5.39 5.94 20.00
CA LEU A 209 -5.17 5.36 18.69
C LEU A 209 -6.51 5.30 17.92
N VAL A 210 -6.51 5.77 16.68
CA VAL A 210 -7.53 5.33 15.74
C VAL A 210 -7.05 3.98 15.22
N ARG A 211 -7.71 2.92 15.66
CA ARG A 211 -7.36 1.53 15.36
C ARG A 211 -8.16 0.98 14.20
N ASP A 212 -7.65 -0.08 13.65
CA ASP A 212 -8.35 -0.87 12.63
C ASP A 212 -8.74 0.01 11.42
N VAL A 213 -7.87 0.97 11.10
CA VAL A 213 -8.00 1.81 9.92
C VAL A 213 -7.84 0.93 8.69
N PRO A 214 -8.68 1.06 7.63
CA PRO A 214 -8.59 0.24 6.42
C PRO A 214 -7.16 0.14 5.87
N GLY A 215 -6.73 -1.07 5.55
CA GLY A 215 -5.34 -1.39 5.22
C GLY A 215 -4.49 -1.81 6.42
N GLY A 216 -5.11 -1.97 7.61
CA GLY A 216 -4.44 -2.49 8.80
C GLY A 216 -3.58 -1.47 9.54
N TYR A 217 -3.95 -0.18 9.47
CA TYR A 217 -3.20 0.91 10.13
C TYR A 217 -3.76 1.25 11.50
N ASN A 218 -2.87 1.82 12.33
CA ASN A 218 -3.24 2.52 13.56
C ASN A 218 -2.63 3.93 13.53
N VAL A 219 -3.43 4.94 13.77
CA VAL A 219 -3.01 6.33 13.78
C VAL A 219 -2.90 6.82 15.21
N LEU A 220 -1.71 7.25 15.63
CA LEU A 220 -1.52 7.81 16.97
C LEU A 220 -2.04 9.25 17.02
N VAL A 221 -2.84 9.54 18.04
CA VAL A 221 -3.43 10.86 18.32
C VAL A 221 -2.99 11.30 19.69
N VAL A 222 -2.20 12.38 19.75
CA VAL A 222 -1.74 12.99 21.00
C VAL A 222 -2.50 14.28 21.24
N GLU A 223 -3.27 14.30 22.31
CA GLU A 223 -4.14 15.41 22.71
C GLU A 223 -3.41 16.36 23.67
N PHE A 224 -2.96 17.50 23.18
CA PHE A 224 -2.39 18.61 23.94
C PHE A 224 -3.49 19.49 24.54
N ALA A 225 -3.12 20.48 25.35
CA ALA A 225 -4.09 21.34 26.02
C ALA A 225 -5.05 22.05 25.05
N ASP A 226 -4.57 22.55 23.92
CA ASP A 226 -5.34 23.36 22.95
C ASP A 226 -5.36 22.80 21.52
N HIS A 227 -4.72 21.64 21.26
CA HIS A 227 -4.64 21.06 19.91
C HIS A 227 -4.37 19.57 19.95
N VAL A 228 -4.41 18.98 18.76
CA VAL A 228 -4.08 17.56 18.51
C VAL A 228 -2.87 17.49 17.59
N VAL A 229 -1.98 16.54 17.88
CA VAL A 229 -0.90 16.08 17.01
C VAL A 229 -1.21 14.66 16.55
N VAL A 230 -1.13 14.41 15.24
CA VAL A 230 -1.44 13.10 14.64
C VAL A 230 -0.19 12.52 14.01
N LEU A 231 0.14 11.27 14.32
CA LEU A 231 1.19 10.49 13.66
C LEU A 231 0.52 9.47 12.75
N GLU A 232 0.91 9.46 11.50
CA GLU A 232 0.42 8.78 10.31
C GLU A 232 -0.72 9.50 9.60
N THR A 233 -0.60 9.50 8.29
CA THR A 233 -1.59 10.07 7.36
C THR A 233 -1.95 9.06 6.28
N PRO A 234 -2.49 7.89 6.68
CA PRO A 234 -2.65 6.77 5.77
C PRO A 234 -3.67 7.05 4.68
N GLU A 235 -3.36 6.59 3.48
CA GLU A 235 -4.34 6.43 2.41
C GLU A 235 -4.09 5.05 1.80
N ALA A 236 -4.81 4.05 2.28
CA ALA A 236 -4.92 2.81 1.55
C ALA A 236 -5.47 3.13 0.16
N ASN A 237 -5.11 2.38 -0.87
CA ASN A 237 -5.63 2.52 -2.25
C ASN A 237 -7.18 2.44 -2.30
N ASN A 238 -7.80 3.02 -1.31
CA ASN A 238 -9.23 3.02 -1.06
C ASN A 238 -9.80 4.37 -1.53
N PRO A 239 -10.66 4.37 -2.56
CA PRO A 239 -11.31 5.58 -3.04
C PRO A 239 -12.20 6.27 -2.00
N ASN A 240 -12.31 5.72 -0.79
CA ASN A 240 -13.19 6.19 0.27
C ASN A 240 -12.57 7.21 1.22
N GLY A 241 -11.32 7.63 0.98
CA GLY A 241 -10.67 8.67 1.78
C GLY A 241 -10.38 8.19 3.21
N THR A 242 -9.41 7.31 3.38
CA THR A 242 -9.02 6.73 4.68
C THR A 242 -8.71 7.81 5.70
N SER A 243 -7.79 8.74 5.38
CA SER A 243 -7.45 9.86 6.26
C SER A 243 -8.63 10.79 6.54
N LYS A 244 -9.52 10.99 5.57
CA LYS A 244 -10.74 11.77 5.79
C LYS A 244 -11.63 11.17 6.88
N ARG A 245 -11.77 9.84 6.90
CA ARG A 245 -12.53 9.12 7.94
C ARG A 245 -11.83 9.21 9.30
N VAL A 246 -10.51 9.06 9.34
CA VAL A 246 -9.68 9.25 10.55
C VAL A 246 -9.88 10.66 11.12
N ILE A 247 -9.77 11.69 10.29
CA ILE A 247 -9.98 13.10 10.69
C ILE A 247 -11.39 13.30 11.23
N ALA A 248 -12.41 12.74 10.57
CA ALA A 248 -13.79 12.85 11.04
C ALA A 248 -13.97 12.25 12.42
N MET A 249 -13.40 11.06 12.68
CA MET A 249 -13.44 10.38 13.98
C MET A 249 -12.70 11.18 15.07
N ILE A 250 -11.53 11.74 14.77
CA ILE A 250 -10.80 12.60 15.71
C ILE A 250 -11.65 13.81 16.07
N LYS A 251 -12.25 14.49 15.11
CA LYS A 251 -13.08 15.68 15.33
C LYS A 251 -14.38 15.36 16.08
N GLU A 252 -14.95 14.19 15.89
CA GLU A 252 -16.09 13.73 16.68
C GLU A 252 -15.73 13.52 18.16
N ARG A 253 -14.57 12.92 18.41
CA ARG A 253 -14.13 12.55 19.77
C ARG A 253 -13.47 13.72 20.52
N LEU A 254 -12.81 14.61 19.80
CA LEU A 254 -12.08 15.78 20.34
C LEU A 254 -12.54 17.08 19.65
N PRO A 255 -13.84 17.45 19.72
CA PRO A 255 -14.42 18.51 18.91
C PRO A 255 -13.89 19.92 19.23
N ALA A 256 -13.36 20.13 20.43
CA ALA A 256 -12.83 21.42 20.87
C ALA A 256 -11.37 21.68 20.44
N LYS A 257 -10.70 20.69 19.85
CA LYS A 257 -9.26 20.78 19.56
C LYS A 257 -8.96 20.60 18.09
N PRO A 258 -8.36 21.59 17.42
CA PRO A 258 -7.96 21.46 16.03
C PRO A 258 -6.80 20.48 15.89
N ILE A 259 -6.75 19.75 14.77
CA ILE A 259 -5.55 18.99 14.35
C ILE A 259 -4.54 20.03 13.88
N ARG A 260 -3.54 20.34 14.72
CA ARG A 260 -2.54 21.38 14.42
C ARG A 260 -1.35 20.83 13.65
N TYR A 261 -0.96 19.58 13.92
CA TYR A 261 0.17 18.93 13.27
C TYR A 261 -0.21 17.55 12.80
N ALA A 262 0.27 17.18 11.60
CA ALA A 262 0.19 15.84 11.06
C ALA A 262 1.58 15.39 10.60
N ILE A 263 1.96 14.18 10.96
CA ILE A 263 3.33 13.67 10.87
C ILE A 263 3.29 12.32 10.19
N PRO A 264 3.49 12.20 8.87
CA PRO A 264 3.77 10.93 8.24
C PRO A 264 5.17 10.46 8.69
N THR A 265 5.31 9.20 9.04
CA THR A 265 6.61 8.69 9.50
C THR A 265 7.62 8.56 8.37
N HIS A 266 7.16 8.30 7.14
CA HIS A 266 7.99 8.19 5.95
C HIS A 266 7.18 8.39 4.65
N HIS A 267 7.84 8.28 3.50
CA HIS A 267 7.29 8.67 2.19
C HIS A 267 6.51 7.58 1.44
N HIS A 268 6.29 6.39 1.99
CA HIS A 268 5.47 5.38 1.31
C HIS A 268 4.02 5.83 1.20
N GLY A 269 3.37 5.47 0.09
CA GLY A 269 2.05 5.99 -0.26
C GLY A 269 0.97 5.69 0.78
N ASP A 270 1.07 4.56 1.42
CA ASP A 270 0.17 4.10 2.48
C ASP A 270 0.34 4.84 3.82
N HIS A 271 1.44 5.58 4.02
CA HIS A 271 1.70 6.41 5.21
C HIS A 271 1.55 7.91 4.95
N VAL A 272 1.83 8.36 3.73
CA VAL A 272 1.81 9.78 3.39
C VAL A 272 0.66 10.16 2.45
N GLY A 273 -0.03 9.17 1.86
CA GLY A 273 -1.00 9.39 0.79
C GLY A 273 -2.19 10.27 1.20
N GLY A 274 -2.57 10.25 2.47
CA GLY A 274 -3.68 11.06 2.98
C GLY A 274 -3.30 12.47 3.45
N ILE A 275 -2.05 12.90 3.28
CA ILE A 275 -1.52 14.17 3.77
C ILE A 275 -2.35 15.39 3.30
N ARG A 276 -2.90 15.32 2.08
CA ARG A 276 -3.72 16.39 1.50
C ARG A 276 -5.01 16.64 2.29
N GLU A 277 -5.60 15.64 2.92
CA GLU A 277 -6.75 15.79 3.80
C GLU A 277 -6.39 16.59 5.05
N TYR A 278 -5.19 16.37 5.63
CA TYR A 278 -4.70 17.16 6.76
C TYR A 278 -4.32 18.59 6.38
N VAL A 279 -3.74 18.80 5.20
CA VAL A 279 -3.52 20.15 4.65
C VAL A 279 -4.86 20.87 4.50
N ALA A 280 -5.89 20.20 4.03
CA ALA A 280 -7.23 20.75 3.91
C ALA A 280 -7.90 21.08 5.27
N GLU A 281 -7.48 20.46 6.36
CA GLU A 281 -7.86 20.82 7.73
C GLU A 281 -7.04 22.02 8.28
N GLY A 282 -6.03 22.48 7.53
CA GLY A 282 -5.16 23.58 7.93
C GLY A 282 -4.02 23.18 8.86
N ALA A 283 -3.77 21.86 9.00
CA ALA A 283 -2.68 21.34 9.79
C ALA A 283 -1.30 21.70 9.19
N THR A 284 -0.30 21.83 10.06
CA THR A 284 1.10 21.89 9.67
C THR A 284 1.63 20.47 9.50
N ILE A 285 2.20 20.18 8.34
CA ILE A 285 2.82 18.91 8.05
C ILE A 285 4.26 18.94 8.54
N VAL A 286 4.64 17.96 9.36
CA VAL A 286 5.98 17.89 9.95
C VAL A 286 6.71 16.67 9.40
N ILE A 287 7.83 16.90 8.74
CA ILE A 287 8.63 15.86 8.06
C ILE A 287 10.13 16.11 8.21
N THR A 288 10.92 15.12 7.81
CA THR A 288 12.37 15.31 7.64
C THR A 288 12.67 16.14 6.40
N ALA A 289 13.83 16.82 6.38
CA ALA A 289 14.23 17.66 5.26
C ALA A 289 14.39 16.86 3.94
N ALA A 290 14.80 15.60 4.00
CA ALA A 290 14.93 14.76 2.80
C ALA A 290 13.58 14.49 2.10
N ASN A 291 12.48 14.54 2.84
CA ASN A 291 11.14 14.30 2.29
C ASN A 291 10.44 15.58 1.77
N GLU A 292 11.05 16.78 1.92
CA GLU A 292 10.43 18.04 1.52
C GLU A 292 10.00 18.07 0.06
N GLY A 293 10.91 17.76 -0.85
CA GLY A 293 10.62 17.80 -2.28
C GLY A 293 9.53 16.83 -2.70
N PHE A 294 9.47 15.67 -2.06
CA PHE A 294 8.42 14.68 -2.28
C PHE A 294 7.05 15.20 -1.81
N VAL A 295 6.95 15.69 -0.59
CA VAL A 295 5.69 16.18 -0.01
C VAL A 295 5.16 17.41 -0.77
N ARG A 296 6.04 18.35 -1.15
CA ARG A 296 5.63 19.50 -1.96
C ARG A 296 5.05 19.07 -3.31
N ARG A 297 5.66 18.10 -4.00
CA ARG A 297 5.12 17.55 -5.25
C ARG A 297 3.77 16.87 -5.03
N LEU A 298 3.65 16.01 -4.01
CA LEU A 298 2.40 15.31 -3.71
C LEU A 298 1.26 16.29 -3.46
N VAL A 299 1.48 17.32 -2.64
CA VAL A 299 0.44 18.31 -2.32
C VAL A 299 0.06 19.16 -3.53
N ALA A 300 1.00 19.42 -4.44
CA ALA A 300 0.79 20.21 -5.65
C ALA A 300 0.14 19.43 -6.81
N GLN A 301 -0.06 18.12 -6.69
CA GLN A 301 -0.67 17.32 -7.75
C GLN A 301 -2.12 17.69 -8.02
N ASP A 302 -2.54 17.52 -9.26
CA ASP A 302 -3.93 17.66 -9.68
C ASP A 302 -4.73 16.38 -9.36
N PHE A 303 -5.91 16.57 -8.80
CA PHE A 303 -6.88 15.51 -8.50
C PHE A 303 -8.22 15.91 -9.14
N THR A 304 -8.29 15.86 -10.47
CA THR A 304 -9.49 16.25 -11.21
C THR A 304 -10.43 15.08 -11.46
N LEU A 305 -9.87 13.86 -11.58
CA LEU A 305 -10.65 12.64 -11.77
C LEU A 305 -11.46 12.28 -10.50
N LYS A 306 -10.83 12.45 -9.33
CA LYS A 306 -11.48 12.27 -8.02
C LYS A 306 -11.08 13.41 -7.08
N PRO A 307 -11.75 14.55 -7.15
CA PRO A 307 -11.38 15.72 -6.35
C PRO A 307 -11.49 15.46 -4.84
N ASP A 308 -10.34 15.53 -4.17
CA ASP A 308 -10.22 15.41 -2.72
C ASP A 308 -10.66 16.70 -1.98
N THR A 309 -10.51 16.73 -0.66
CA THR A 309 -10.90 17.89 0.15
C THR A 309 -10.00 19.09 -0.13
N LEU A 310 -8.69 18.88 -0.35
CA LEU A 310 -7.75 19.97 -0.64
C LEU A 310 -8.03 20.63 -1.99
N THR A 311 -8.35 19.85 -3.02
CA THR A 311 -8.77 20.37 -4.33
C THR A 311 -9.97 21.31 -4.21
N LYS A 312 -10.90 21.03 -3.30
CA LYS A 312 -12.09 21.84 -3.04
C LYS A 312 -11.80 23.07 -2.17
N ARG A 313 -10.97 22.91 -1.12
CA ARG A 313 -10.70 23.98 -0.14
C ARG A 313 -9.55 24.91 -0.54
N ARG A 314 -8.57 24.41 -1.31
CA ARG A 314 -7.42 25.17 -1.81
C ARG A 314 -6.59 25.87 -0.71
N LEU A 315 -6.40 25.20 0.42
CA LEU A 315 -5.56 25.73 1.50
C LEU A 315 -4.07 25.55 1.16
N PRO A 316 -3.21 26.51 1.55
CA PRO A 316 -1.78 26.40 1.33
C PRO A 316 -1.17 25.35 2.24
N LEU A 317 -0.15 24.65 1.72
CA LEU A 317 0.68 23.76 2.53
C LEU A 317 1.45 24.56 3.58
N LYS A 318 1.24 24.23 4.85
CA LYS A 318 2.10 24.62 5.95
C LYS A 318 3.06 23.47 6.24
N LEU A 319 4.34 23.72 6.15
CA LEU A 319 5.37 22.69 6.26
C LEU A 319 6.38 23.09 7.32
N GLU A 320 6.65 22.19 8.26
CA GLU A 320 7.73 22.29 9.23
C GLU A 320 8.75 21.17 8.96
N LEU A 321 10.00 21.55 8.75
CA LEU A 321 11.09 20.60 8.54
C LEU A 321 11.80 20.34 9.86
N ILE A 322 11.99 19.07 10.19
CA ILE A 322 12.78 18.69 11.36
C ILE A 322 14.25 19.06 11.08
N SER A 323 14.73 20.06 11.79
CA SER A 323 16.14 20.45 11.77
C SER A 323 16.93 19.53 12.69
N GLY A 324 17.86 18.77 12.12
CA GLY A 324 18.64 17.78 12.87
C GLY A 324 17.92 16.43 12.99
N LYS A 325 18.11 15.74 14.13
CA LYS A 325 17.63 14.35 14.31
C LYS A 325 16.38 14.21 15.17
N SER A 326 15.83 15.31 15.68
CA SER A 326 14.67 15.24 16.56
C SER A 326 13.83 16.51 16.56
N ARG A 327 12.58 16.37 17.01
CA ARG A 327 11.62 17.46 17.26
C ARG A 327 10.76 17.11 18.49
N THR A 328 10.61 18.04 19.43
CA THR A 328 9.77 17.84 20.61
C THR A 328 8.55 18.76 20.58
N PHE A 329 7.37 18.17 20.79
CA PHE A 329 6.13 18.87 21.13
C PHE A 329 5.90 18.71 22.62
N LYS A 330 5.65 19.80 23.32
CA LYS A 330 5.47 19.78 24.78
C LYS A 330 4.59 20.91 25.25
N ASP A 331 3.70 20.58 26.17
CA ASP A 331 2.98 21.55 27.02
C ASP A 331 2.85 21.02 28.45
N ALA A 332 1.95 21.55 29.25
CA ALA A 332 1.72 21.10 30.60
C ALA A 332 1.05 19.72 30.68
N THR A 333 0.44 19.24 29.61
CA THR A 333 -0.36 18.01 29.61
C THR A 333 0.35 16.84 28.96
N GLN A 334 1.12 17.09 27.87
CA GLN A 334 1.72 16.05 27.05
C GLN A 334 3.14 16.41 26.61
N GLU A 335 3.91 15.37 26.34
CA GLU A 335 5.20 15.47 25.66
C GLU A 335 5.30 14.36 24.61
N LEU A 336 5.56 14.76 23.35
CA LEU A 336 5.86 13.88 22.23
C LEU A 336 7.21 14.27 21.65
N GLN A 337 8.12 13.34 21.57
CA GLN A 337 9.43 13.50 20.94
C GLN A 337 9.48 12.70 19.65
N LEU A 338 9.80 13.34 18.55
CA LEU A 338 10.08 12.67 17.26
C LEU A 338 11.58 12.48 17.10
N PHE A 339 11.98 11.31 16.65
CA PHE A 339 13.37 11.03 16.32
C PHE A 339 13.48 10.47 14.91
N VAL A 340 14.47 10.95 14.16
CA VAL A 340 14.90 10.31 12.92
C VAL A 340 15.69 9.07 13.29
N MET A 341 15.33 7.91 12.74
CA MET A 341 16.01 6.66 13.02
C MET A 341 17.49 6.69 12.59
N ASP A 342 18.34 6.17 13.44
CA ASP A 342 19.76 5.99 13.21
C ASP A 342 20.23 4.69 13.90
N PRO A 343 20.61 3.63 13.17
CA PRO A 343 20.79 3.60 11.71
C PRO A 343 19.49 3.73 10.93
N SER A 344 19.58 4.24 9.71
CA SER A 344 18.45 4.20 8.77
C SER A 344 18.02 2.76 8.53
N PRO A 345 16.72 2.46 8.50
CA PRO A 345 16.22 1.12 8.21
C PRO A 345 16.48 0.72 6.76
N ALA A 346 16.44 -0.57 6.48
CA ALA A 346 16.50 -1.08 5.11
C ALA A 346 15.24 -0.70 4.29
N HIS A 347 14.13 -0.48 4.97
CA HIS A 347 12.82 -0.15 4.44
C HIS A 347 12.81 1.18 3.66
N VAL A 348 13.34 2.25 4.26
CA VAL A 348 13.46 3.59 3.66
C VAL A 348 14.75 4.30 4.11
N ASN A 349 15.12 5.36 3.39
CA ASN A 349 16.33 6.12 3.73
C ASN A 349 16.18 6.94 5.03
N GLU A 350 14.98 7.45 5.31
CA GLU A 350 14.66 8.18 6.53
C GLU A 350 13.29 7.77 7.07
N MET A 351 13.25 7.51 8.37
CA MET A 351 12.06 7.10 9.11
C MET A 351 11.98 7.89 10.41
N LEU A 352 10.78 8.31 10.78
CA LEU A 352 10.48 8.90 12.08
C LEU A 352 9.89 7.86 13.03
N ILE A 353 10.29 7.94 14.29
CA ILE A 353 9.60 7.31 15.41
C ILE A 353 9.10 8.36 16.38
N GLY A 354 7.98 8.10 17.04
CA GLY A 354 7.45 8.93 18.12
C GLY A 354 7.76 8.32 19.47
N TYR A 355 8.22 9.13 20.42
CA TYR A 355 8.46 8.71 21.80
C TYR A 355 7.60 9.53 22.76
N LEU A 356 6.94 8.86 23.67
CA LEU A 356 6.06 9.40 24.71
C LEU A 356 6.74 9.19 26.08
N PRO A 357 7.58 10.15 26.55
CA PRO A 357 8.47 9.93 27.69
C PRO A 357 7.72 9.68 29.00
N GLN A 358 6.57 10.32 29.23
CA GLN A 358 5.75 10.14 30.43
C GLN A 358 5.24 8.70 30.59
N HIS A 359 5.10 7.97 29.47
CA HIS A 359 4.60 6.59 29.42
C HIS A 359 5.71 5.59 29.10
N ARG A 360 6.87 6.07 28.64
CA ARG A 360 7.96 5.24 28.10
C ARG A 360 7.50 4.37 26.93
N TRP A 361 6.67 4.95 26.06
CA TRP A 361 6.14 4.28 24.88
C TRP A 361 6.77 4.83 23.61
N VAL A 362 7.06 3.94 22.67
CA VAL A 362 7.51 4.29 21.32
C VAL A 362 6.41 3.94 20.33
N TYR A 363 6.10 4.88 19.45
CA TYR A 363 5.27 4.63 18.25
C TYR A 363 6.17 4.47 17.05
N GLN A 364 5.96 3.41 16.28
CA GLN A 364 6.69 3.09 15.07
C GLN A 364 5.75 2.47 14.04
N THR A 365 6.18 2.46 12.78
CA THR A 365 5.47 1.80 11.70
C THR A 365 6.48 1.05 10.82
N ASP A 366 6.09 -0.06 10.21
CA ASP A 366 6.85 -0.90 9.28
C ASP A 366 8.12 -1.57 9.80
N MET A 367 8.69 -1.06 10.89
CA MET A 367 9.91 -1.63 11.46
C MET A 367 9.65 -2.93 12.19
N PHE A 368 8.44 -3.07 12.73
CA PHE A 368 7.99 -4.24 13.44
C PHE A 368 6.47 -4.31 13.46
N ASN A 369 5.90 -5.26 12.74
CA ASN A 369 4.46 -5.41 12.54
C ASN A 369 3.97 -6.71 13.18
N PRO A 370 3.71 -6.74 14.49
CA PRO A 370 3.25 -7.93 15.19
C PRO A 370 1.78 -8.19 14.87
N TRP A 371 1.54 -8.96 13.82
CA TRP A 371 0.22 -9.48 13.54
C TRP A 371 -0.08 -10.63 14.51
N SER A 372 -1.33 -10.73 14.98
CA SER A 372 -1.75 -11.89 15.76
C SER A 372 -1.51 -13.16 14.96
N CYS A 373 -0.87 -14.14 15.57
CA CYS A 373 -0.73 -15.46 14.97
C CYS A 373 -2.10 -16.10 14.83
N PHE A 374 -2.36 -16.65 13.67
CA PHE A 374 -3.34 -17.72 13.59
C PHE A 374 -2.86 -18.86 14.51
N LYS A 375 -3.77 -19.54 15.19
CA LYS A 375 -3.52 -20.52 16.27
C LYS A 375 -2.55 -21.67 15.95
N GLU A 376 -2.05 -21.75 14.71
CA GLU A 376 -1.09 -22.75 14.29
C GLU A 376 0.21 -22.08 13.82
N PRO A 377 1.37 -22.60 14.20
CA PRO A 377 2.65 -22.07 13.76
C PRO A 377 2.74 -22.19 12.24
N VAL A 378 2.84 -21.05 11.59
CA VAL A 378 3.24 -20.98 10.19
C VAL A 378 4.74 -21.19 10.16
N ASN A 379 5.22 -22.07 9.29
CA ASN A 379 6.66 -22.22 9.09
C ASN A 379 7.18 -20.97 8.37
N HIS A 380 7.77 -20.04 9.12
CA HIS A 380 8.28 -18.78 8.62
C HIS A 380 9.62 -18.91 7.88
N ASP A 381 10.26 -20.10 7.92
CA ASP A 381 11.52 -20.34 7.23
C ASP A 381 11.38 -20.21 5.69
N ASP A 382 10.18 -20.45 5.16
CA ASP A 382 9.86 -20.30 3.73
C ASP A 382 9.63 -18.83 3.28
N LEU A 383 9.49 -17.89 4.20
CA LEU A 383 9.06 -16.52 3.89
C LEU A 383 10.21 -15.52 3.67
N GLY A 384 11.47 -15.91 3.88
CA GLY A 384 12.64 -15.08 3.56
C GLY A 384 12.68 -13.73 4.28
N HIS A 385 12.36 -13.66 5.55
CA HIS A 385 12.15 -12.46 6.37
C HIS A 385 13.42 -11.66 6.77
N THR A 386 14.42 -11.62 5.96
CA THR A 386 15.70 -10.99 6.32
C THR A 386 15.61 -9.45 6.50
N SER A 387 14.71 -8.75 5.82
CA SER A 387 14.61 -7.28 5.96
C SER A 387 13.75 -6.85 7.13
N ALA A 388 12.62 -7.49 7.36
CA ALA A 388 11.82 -7.21 8.54
C ALA A 388 12.66 -7.37 9.81
N HIS A 389 13.59 -8.32 9.82
CA HIS A 389 14.55 -8.48 10.89
C HIS A 389 15.58 -7.33 10.93
N ALA A 390 16.12 -6.91 9.79
CA ALA A 390 17.06 -5.79 9.72
C ALA A 390 16.39 -4.47 10.16
N ASP A 391 15.13 -4.25 9.81
CA ASP A 391 14.35 -3.08 10.20
C ASP A 391 14.06 -3.08 11.71
N SER A 392 13.70 -4.24 12.28
CA SER A 392 13.55 -4.40 13.74
C SER A 392 14.86 -4.19 14.49
N GLN A 393 15.98 -4.66 13.94
CA GLN A 393 17.32 -4.39 14.50
C GLN A 393 17.66 -2.91 14.45
N ALA A 394 17.31 -2.20 13.36
CA ALA A 394 17.50 -0.76 13.24
C ALA A 394 16.68 0.00 14.31
N LEU A 395 15.44 -0.43 14.55
CA LEU A 395 14.58 0.14 15.59
C LEU A 395 15.21 -0.06 17.00
N VAL A 396 15.59 -1.28 17.34
CA VAL A 396 16.22 -1.59 18.65
C VAL A 396 17.54 -0.83 18.81
N SER A 397 18.35 -0.76 17.74
CA SER A 397 19.62 0.00 17.76
C SER A 397 19.39 1.50 17.93
N THR A 398 18.37 2.07 17.29
CA THR A 398 17.98 3.48 17.44
C THR A 398 17.56 3.76 18.89
N ILE A 399 16.67 2.97 19.47
CA ILE A 399 16.21 3.11 20.86
C ILE A 399 17.40 3.04 21.83
N THR A 400 18.29 2.06 21.63
CA THR A 400 19.48 1.88 22.45
C THR A 400 20.42 3.09 22.38
N ARG A 401 20.67 3.60 21.17
CA ARG A 401 21.55 4.76 20.92
C ARG A 401 20.98 6.05 21.52
N LEU A 402 19.64 6.21 21.47
CA LEU A 402 18.96 7.34 22.10
C LEU A 402 19.03 7.29 23.63
N GLY A 403 19.32 6.13 24.22
CA GLY A 403 19.36 5.96 25.68
C GLY A 403 17.99 6.16 26.35
N ILE A 404 16.90 6.02 25.62
CA ILE A 404 15.53 6.21 26.12
C ILE A 404 15.01 4.91 26.77
N ALA A 405 14.28 5.07 27.85
CA ALA A 405 13.61 3.94 28.51
C ALA A 405 12.30 3.64 27.80
N VAL A 406 12.12 2.40 27.33
CA VAL A 406 10.92 1.97 26.62
C VAL A 406 10.32 0.73 27.26
N ASP A 407 9.03 0.78 27.55
CA ASP A 407 8.26 -0.36 28.08
C ASP A 407 7.38 -0.97 26.98
N LEU A 408 6.73 -0.12 26.17
CA LEU A 408 5.78 -0.53 25.16
C LEU A 408 6.13 0.07 23.80
N VAL A 409 5.91 -0.72 22.74
CA VAL A 409 6.01 -0.29 21.36
C VAL A 409 4.62 -0.35 20.74
N LEU A 410 4.13 0.81 20.32
CA LEU A 410 2.88 0.97 19.58
C LEU A 410 3.15 0.80 18.10
N GLY A 411 2.39 -0.05 17.43
CA GLY A 411 2.54 -0.29 16.00
C GLY A 411 1.59 0.58 15.17
N GLY A 412 2.13 1.25 14.17
CA GLY A 412 1.33 1.82 13.08
C GLY A 412 0.67 0.73 12.25
N HIS A 413 1.28 -0.46 12.22
CA HIS A 413 0.68 -1.72 11.80
C HIS A 413 0.70 -2.73 12.95
N GLY A 414 -0.27 -3.64 12.95
CA GLY A 414 -0.35 -4.69 13.96
C GLY A 414 -0.75 -4.18 15.34
N ARG A 415 -0.25 -4.84 16.37
CA ARG A 415 -0.63 -4.56 17.77
C ARG A 415 0.55 -3.99 18.56
N GLU A 416 0.26 -3.47 19.73
CA GLU A 416 1.29 -3.08 20.68
C GLU A 416 1.98 -4.30 21.31
N VAL A 417 3.27 -4.16 21.54
CA VAL A 417 4.11 -5.18 22.19
C VAL A 417 5.01 -4.57 23.25
N THR A 418 5.42 -5.37 24.24
CA THR A 418 6.45 -4.94 25.17
C THR A 418 7.80 -4.79 24.44
N TYR A 419 8.59 -3.81 24.81
CA TYR A 419 9.92 -3.63 24.25
C TYR A 419 10.82 -4.85 24.48
N GLN A 420 10.67 -5.51 25.63
CA GLN A 420 11.40 -6.74 25.92
C GLN A 420 11.06 -7.84 24.89
N TRP A 421 9.78 -7.99 24.54
CA TRP A 421 9.37 -9.00 23.55
C TRP A 421 9.94 -8.67 22.16
N LEU A 422 9.86 -7.39 21.72
CA LEU A 422 10.50 -6.94 20.49
C LEU A 422 11.98 -7.31 20.45
N ARG A 423 12.74 -6.99 21.50
CA ARG A 423 14.17 -7.35 21.57
C ARG A 423 14.40 -8.84 21.43
N THR A 424 13.64 -9.65 22.19
CA THR A 424 13.75 -11.11 22.14
C THR A 424 13.51 -11.63 20.73
N GLN A 425 12.48 -11.12 20.02
CA GLN A 425 12.21 -11.55 18.64
C GLN A 425 13.32 -11.11 17.67
N THR A 426 13.84 -9.91 17.84
CA THR A 426 14.94 -9.36 17.03
C THR A 426 16.24 -10.17 17.17
N GLU A 427 16.46 -10.83 18.31
CA GLU A 427 17.64 -11.65 18.61
C GLU A 427 17.46 -13.12 18.20
N ARG A 428 16.23 -13.55 17.87
CA ARG A 428 15.93 -14.93 17.54
C ARG A 428 16.62 -15.41 16.28
N ARG A 429 17.11 -16.66 16.32
CA ARG A 429 17.72 -17.34 15.18
C ARG A 429 17.16 -18.75 15.07
N ALA A 430 17.01 -19.24 13.82
CA ALA A 430 16.76 -20.64 13.53
C ALA A 430 18.02 -21.49 13.84
N ALA A 431 17.87 -22.81 13.83
CA ALA A 431 19.00 -23.73 14.07
C ALA A 431 20.15 -23.57 13.06
N ASP A 432 19.87 -23.06 11.87
CA ASP A 432 20.85 -22.73 10.82
C ASP A 432 21.50 -21.35 11.00
N GLY A 433 21.14 -20.61 12.05
CA GLY A 433 21.66 -19.27 12.33
C GLY A 433 20.93 -18.14 11.60
N LEU A 434 19.96 -18.42 10.74
CA LEU A 434 19.16 -17.40 10.05
C LEU A 434 18.18 -16.70 11.00
N PRO A 435 17.84 -15.41 10.75
CA PRO A 435 16.85 -14.70 11.53
C PRO A 435 15.50 -15.44 11.52
N MET A 436 14.91 -15.61 12.70
CA MET A 436 13.56 -16.15 12.85
C MET A 436 12.57 -15.03 13.17
N TRP A 437 11.47 -15.05 12.49
CA TRP A 437 10.31 -14.24 12.80
C TRP A 437 9.30 -15.08 13.57
N ALA A 438 8.77 -14.57 14.68
CA ALA A 438 7.70 -15.26 15.39
C ALA A 438 6.45 -14.39 15.37
N CYS A 439 5.34 -14.99 15.04
CA CYS A 439 4.07 -14.38 15.31
C CYS A 439 3.82 -14.33 16.83
N MET A 440 3.07 -13.34 17.27
CA MET A 440 2.76 -13.15 18.70
C MET A 440 1.59 -14.06 19.11
N PRO A 441 1.74 -14.91 20.13
CA PRO A 441 0.63 -15.62 20.70
C PRO A 441 -0.40 -14.62 21.27
N ASP A 442 -1.69 -14.90 21.10
CA ASP A 442 -2.78 -14.04 21.59
C ASP A 442 -2.67 -13.71 23.09
N GLU A 443 -2.05 -14.58 23.87
CA GLU A 443 -1.83 -14.43 25.31
C GLU A 443 -0.80 -13.35 25.67
N LEU A 444 0.08 -12.99 24.74
CA LEU A 444 1.10 -11.94 24.92
C LEU A 444 0.66 -10.58 24.36
N ILE A 445 -0.52 -10.53 23.76
CA ILE A 445 -1.13 -9.27 23.35
C ILE A 445 -1.46 -8.54 24.64
N ALA A 446 -0.69 -7.49 24.95
CA ALA A 446 -0.93 -6.70 26.15
C ALA A 446 -2.41 -6.31 26.20
N ALA A 447 -3.13 -6.80 27.22
CA ALA A 447 -4.47 -6.31 27.45
C ALA A 447 -4.39 -4.78 27.57
N PRO A 448 -5.27 -4.02 26.94
CA PRO A 448 -5.28 -2.58 27.11
C PRO A 448 -5.34 -2.32 28.61
N ALA A 449 -4.43 -1.47 29.11
CA ALA A 449 -4.51 -0.99 30.48
C ALA A 449 -5.94 -0.49 30.69
N ARG A 450 -6.64 -1.07 31.69
CA ARG A 450 -8.03 -0.76 32.01
C ARG A 450 -8.15 0.67 32.48
#